data_4b64df974f20bfae877b39c1871debdc
#
_entry.id   4b64df974f20bfae877b39c1871debdc
#
_cell.length_a   1.000
_cell.length_b   1.000
_cell.length_c   1.000
_cell.angle_alpha   90.00
_cell.angle_beta   90.00
_cell.angle_gamma   90.00
#
_symmetry.space_group_name_H-M   'P 1'
#
loop_
_entity.id
_entity.type
_entity.pdbx_description
1 polymer ?
#
loop_
_entity_poly.entity_id
_entity_poly.type
_entity_poly.pdbx_seq_one_letter_code
_entity_poly.pdbx_strand_id
1 'polypeptide(L)'
;AAQSQEDQLETAVENLEFSFSNAIYKLQEEKQKKVAVISGNGELLDIQLYSFLSEVTKKHRLAKFTLDSVASNSVKSLKDLQQFDLAIIAKPTESFTEKEKLVLDQYIMNGGKTLWMLENVQADTDSLFKDGKMLAYPRDLNLTDFFFSYGLRVNVTLIQDLYAAKIPLATGNIGNKPQFQNLNWFYHPLVSGNQTHAISKNIAPVRLRFANQIDTLQNSLQKTVLLMSSMLTRKTGTPAIIALELSLIHISEPTRQEA
;
A
#
# COMPACT_ATOMS: atom_id res chain seq x y z
N ALA A 1 -25.61 8.74 0.36
CA ALA A 1 -26.47 9.38 -0.66
C ALA A 1 -26.64 8.34 -1.77
N ALA A 2 -27.88 8.12 -2.24
CA ALA A 2 -28.11 7.27 -3.41
C ALA A 2 -27.53 7.98 -4.64
N GLN A 3 -26.75 7.25 -5.45
CA GLN A 3 -26.26 7.75 -6.73
C GLN A 3 -27.45 8.05 -7.65
N SER A 4 -27.36 9.15 -8.39
CA SER A 4 -28.38 9.47 -9.39
C SER A 4 -28.40 8.42 -10.52
N GLN A 5 -29.50 8.31 -11.27
CA GLN A 5 -29.55 7.40 -12.43
C GLN A 5 -28.51 7.77 -13.48
N GLU A 6 -28.25 9.07 -13.66
CA GLU A 6 -27.21 9.57 -14.58
C GLU A 6 -25.80 9.14 -14.13
N ASP A 7 -25.46 9.27 -12.84
CA ASP A 7 -24.17 8.80 -12.30
C ASP A 7 -23.98 7.29 -12.47
N GLN A 8 -25.06 6.52 -12.33
CA GLN A 8 -25.01 5.06 -12.54
C GLN A 8 -24.78 4.70 -14.01
N LEU A 9 -25.42 5.42 -14.92
CA LEU A 9 -25.26 5.21 -16.36
C LEU A 9 -23.86 5.59 -16.81
N GLU A 10 -23.33 6.74 -16.36
CA GLU A 10 -21.98 7.20 -16.68
C GLU A 10 -20.93 6.20 -16.17
N THR A 11 -21.07 5.75 -14.92
CA THR A 11 -20.19 4.71 -14.33
C THR A 11 -20.28 3.39 -15.12
N ALA A 12 -21.45 2.99 -15.59
CA ALA A 12 -21.62 1.77 -16.38
C ALA A 12 -20.94 1.89 -17.76
N VAL A 13 -21.02 3.05 -18.41
CA VAL A 13 -20.35 3.31 -19.69
C VAL A 13 -18.83 3.31 -19.51
N GLU A 14 -18.31 3.98 -18.49
CA GLU A 14 -16.88 4.00 -18.18
C GLU A 14 -16.31 2.60 -17.92
N ASN A 15 -17.08 1.73 -17.28
CA ASN A 15 -16.67 0.37 -16.97
C ASN A 15 -16.96 -0.65 -18.08
N LEU A 16 -17.57 -0.24 -19.20
CA LEU A 16 -18.00 -1.15 -20.26
C LEU A 16 -16.83 -1.93 -20.88
N GLU A 17 -15.76 -1.21 -21.26
CA GLU A 17 -14.54 -1.81 -21.84
C GLU A 17 -13.91 -2.83 -20.88
N PHE A 18 -13.79 -2.47 -19.60
CA PHE A 18 -13.27 -3.38 -18.58
C PHE A 18 -14.14 -4.63 -18.42
N SER A 19 -15.46 -4.46 -18.41
CA SER A 19 -16.42 -5.56 -18.23
C SER A 19 -16.36 -6.56 -19.38
N PHE A 20 -16.31 -6.08 -20.63
CA PHE A 20 -16.15 -6.93 -21.82
C PHE A 20 -14.80 -7.62 -21.87
N SER A 21 -13.71 -6.87 -21.67
CA SER A 21 -12.35 -7.44 -21.65
C SER A 21 -12.20 -8.50 -20.57
N ASN A 22 -12.77 -8.27 -19.39
CA ASN A 22 -12.75 -9.21 -18.29
C ASN A 22 -13.60 -10.47 -18.57
N ALA A 23 -14.73 -10.33 -19.26
CA ALA A 23 -15.54 -11.48 -19.67
C ALA A 23 -14.80 -12.34 -20.72
N ILE A 24 -14.18 -11.72 -21.71
CA ILE A 24 -13.37 -12.41 -22.73
C ILE A 24 -12.18 -13.13 -22.05
N TYR A 25 -11.47 -12.42 -21.17
CA TYR A 25 -10.35 -13.00 -20.45
C TYR A 25 -10.75 -14.24 -19.64
N LYS A 26 -11.90 -14.19 -18.93
CA LYS A 26 -12.43 -15.34 -18.17
C LYS A 26 -12.76 -16.55 -19.04
N LEU A 27 -13.17 -16.34 -20.30
CA LEU A 27 -13.45 -17.42 -21.24
C LEU A 27 -12.18 -18.08 -21.79
N GLN A 28 -11.06 -17.34 -21.81
CA GLN A 28 -9.77 -17.82 -22.33
C GLN A 28 -8.90 -18.49 -21.26
N GLU A 29 -9.17 -18.25 -19.98
CA GLU A 29 -8.31 -18.74 -18.89
C GLU A 29 -8.67 -20.18 -18.50
N GLU A 30 -7.92 -21.14 -19.01
CA GLU A 30 -8.10 -22.57 -18.70
C GLU A 30 -7.66 -22.95 -17.30
N LYS A 31 -6.74 -22.21 -16.68
CA LYS A 31 -6.15 -22.55 -15.38
C LYS A 31 -6.10 -21.37 -14.44
N GLN A 32 -6.82 -21.48 -13.32
CA GLN A 32 -6.74 -20.49 -12.25
C GLN A 32 -5.35 -20.51 -11.60
N LYS A 33 -4.70 -19.34 -11.51
CA LYS A 33 -3.42 -19.17 -10.81
C LYS A 33 -3.60 -19.36 -9.30
N LYS A 34 -2.55 -19.89 -8.69
CA LYS A 34 -2.50 -20.08 -7.24
C LYS A 34 -1.77 -18.91 -6.59
N VAL A 35 -2.37 -18.33 -5.57
CA VAL A 35 -1.82 -17.18 -4.86
C VAL A 35 -1.62 -17.55 -3.39
N ALA A 36 -0.39 -17.38 -2.90
CA ALA A 36 -0.06 -17.52 -1.49
C ALA A 36 -0.29 -16.20 -0.76
N VAL A 37 -1.04 -16.23 0.34
CA VAL A 37 -1.09 -15.12 1.30
C VAL A 37 -0.10 -15.46 2.41
N ILE A 38 0.98 -14.70 2.48
CA ILE A 38 2.08 -14.96 3.42
C ILE A 38 1.67 -14.55 4.83
N SER A 39 2.17 -15.33 5.79
CA SER A 39 2.04 -15.06 7.24
C SER A 39 3.29 -15.56 7.96
N GLY A 40 3.52 -15.08 9.19
CA GLY A 40 4.68 -15.45 10.03
C GLY A 40 5.51 -14.25 10.49
N ASN A 41 5.36 -13.08 9.81
CA ASN A 41 6.08 -11.86 10.15
C ASN A 41 5.14 -10.72 10.57
N GLY A 42 4.04 -11.06 11.26
CA GLY A 42 3.08 -10.08 11.79
C GLY A 42 2.27 -9.36 10.71
N GLU A 43 1.97 -10.03 9.60
CA GLU A 43 1.14 -9.51 8.52
C GLU A 43 -0.30 -9.24 8.97
N LEU A 44 -1.04 -8.49 8.15
CA LEU A 44 -2.45 -8.20 8.39
C LEU A 44 -3.29 -9.47 8.48
N LEU A 45 -4.23 -9.46 9.41
CA LEU A 45 -5.20 -10.56 9.56
C LEU A 45 -6.15 -10.63 8.36
N ASP A 46 -6.69 -11.83 8.09
CA ASP A 46 -7.62 -12.07 6.98
C ASP A 46 -8.82 -11.13 6.98
N ILE A 47 -9.33 -10.77 8.17
CA ILE A 47 -10.45 -9.83 8.30
C ILE A 47 -10.10 -8.43 7.80
N GLN A 48 -8.86 -7.98 7.97
CA GLN A 48 -8.38 -6.68 7.51
C GLN A 48 -8.14 -6.68 6.00
N LEU A 49 -7.83 -7.84 5.42
CA LEU A 49 -7.62 -8.04 3.99
C LEU A 49 -8.89 -8.53 3.26
N TYR A 50 -10.00 -8.73 3.96
CA TYR A 50 -11.18 -9.42 3.43
C TYR A 50 -11.65 -8.87 2.09
N SER A 51 -11.84 -7.56 1.97
CA SER A 51 -12.31 -6.94 0.72
C SER A 51 -11.33 -7.16 -0.44
N PHE A 52 -10.03 -7.04 -0.19
CA PHE A 52 -9.00 -7.28 -1.20
C PHE A 52 -8.94 -8.76 -1.60
N LEU A 53 -8.88 -9.67 -0.63
CA LEU A 53 -8.79 -11.10 -0.90
C LEU A 53 -10.07 -11.63 -1.58
N SER A 54 -11.25 -11.09 -1.24
CA SER A 54 -12.50 -11.47 -1.90
C SER A 54 -12.50 -11.12 -3.40
N GLU A 55 -11.90 -10.01 -3.80
CA GLU A 55 -11.73 -9.67 -5.23
C GLU A 55 -10.72 -10.62 -5.92
N VAL A 56 -9.62 -10.95 -5.24
CA VAL A 56 -8.62 -11.87 -5.79
C VAL A 56 -9.19 -13.29 -5.95
N THR A 57 -10.02 -13.76 -5.02
CA THR A 57 -10.63 -15.11 -5.10
C THR A 57 -11.62 -15.27 -6.25
N LYS A 58 -12.16 -14.17 -6.78
CA LYS A 58 -13.04 -14.24 -7.98
C LYS A 58 -12.32 -14.79 -9.21
N LYS A 59 -10.99 -14.69 -9.26
CA LYS A 59 -10.16 -15.06 -10.42
C LYS A 59 -9.09 -16.10 -10.12
N HIS A 60 -8.63 -16.19 -8.87
CA HIS A 60 -7.47 -16.98 -8.46
C HIS A 60 -7.78 -17.84 -7.25
N ARG A 61 -7.02 -18.93 -7.10
CA ARG A 61 -7.10 -19.78 -5.90
C ARG A 61 -6.15 -19.24 -4.85
N LEU A 62 -6.70 -18.89 -3.67
CA LEU A 62 -5.91 -18.43 -2.54
C LEU A 62 -5.61 -19.58 -1.58
N ALA A 63 -4.41 -19.58 -1.01
CA ALA A 63 -4.06 -20.38 0.15
C ALA A 63 -3.12 -19.60 1.07
N LYS A 64 -3.21 -19.83 2.36
CA LYS A 64 -2.26 -19.33 3.34
C LYS A 64 -0.94 -20.07 3.22
N PHE A 65 0.15 -19.35 3.40
CA PHE A 65 1.50 -19.90 3.49
C PHE A 65 2.24 -19.22 4.63
N THR A 66 2.71 -20.01 5.61
CA THR A 66 3.49 -19.43 6.71
C THR A 66 4.99 -19.58 6.49
N LEU A 67 5.74 -18.52 6.76
CA LEU A 67 7.21 -18.53 6.74
C LEU A 67 7.79 -19.17 8.01
N ASP A 68 7.02 -19.39 9.07
CA ASP A 68 7.48 -20.06 10.30
C ASP A 68 8.13 -21.44 10.01
N SER A 69 7.63 -22.14 8.98
CA SER A 69 8.16 -23.43 8.54
C SER A 69 9.58 -23.35 7.99
N VAL A 70 10.05 -22.18 7.57
CA VAL A 70 11.39 -21.95 7.01
C VAL A 70 12.47 -22.23 8.06
N ALA A 71 12.22 -21.90 9.31
CA ALA A 71 13.15 -22.15 10.41
C ALA A 71 13.51 -23.64 10.54
N SER A 72 12.55 -24.54 10.31
CA SER A 72 12.70 -25.99 10.43
C SER A 72 13.22 -26.65 9.14
N ASN A 73 12.74 -26.23 7.97
CA ASN A 73 13.14 -26.82 6.68
C ASN A 73 12.96 -25.84 5.51
N SER A 74 13.99 -25.04 5.26
CA SER A 74 13.99 -24.02 4.18
C SER A 74 13.79 -24.62 2.78
N VAL A 75 14.37 -25.81 2.52
CA VAL A 75 14.27 -26.47 1.19
C VAL A 75 12.85 -26.92 0.91
N LYS A 76 12.18 -27.51 1.90
CA LYS A 76 10.78 -27.90 1.77
C LYS A 76 9.89 -26.68 1.62
N SER A 77 10.08 -25.65 2.45
CA SER A 77 9.32 -24.41 2.38
C SER A 77 9.45 -23.73 1.00
N LEU A 78 10.65 -23.72 0.41
CA LEU A 78 10.83 -23.22 -0.96
C LEU A 78 10.04 -24.04 -1.98
N LYS A 79 10.12 -25.38 -1.93
CA LYS A 79 9.37 -26.25 -2.84
C LYS A 79 7.86 -26.04 -2.74
N ASP A 80 7.38 -25.88 -1.52
CA ASP A 80 5.94 -25.66 -1.28
C ASP A 80 5.53 -24.27 -1.78
N LEU A 81 6.35 -23.23 -1.58
CA LEU A 81 6.10 -21.87 -2.08
C LEU A 81 6.14 -21.81 -3.60
N GLN A 82 7.02 -22.57 -4.26
CA GLN A 82 7.12 -22.65 -5.73
C GLN A 82 5.86 -23.22 -6.42
N GLN A 83 4.92 -23.79 -5.66
CA GLN A 83 3.64 -24.22 -6.21
C GLN A 83 2.66 -23.05 -6.45
N PHE A 84 3.01 -21.85 -6.01
CA PHE A 84 2.22 -20.64 -6.17
C PHE A 84 2.81 -19.75 -7.25
N ASP A 85 1.93 -19.10 -8.01
CA ASP A 85 2.29 -18.14 -9.08
C ASP A 85 2.60 -16.76 -8.51
N LEU A 86 2.02 -16.40 -7.35
CA LEU A 86 2.16 -15.12 -6.67
C LEU A 86 2.19 -15.32 -5.15
N ALA A 87 3.08 -14.62 -4.47
CA ALA A 87 3.07 -14.49 -3.02
C ALA A 87 2.74 -13.05 -2.62
N ILE A 88 1.74 -12.87 -1.75
CA ILE A 88 1.29 -11.57 -1.23
C ILE A 88 1.81 -11.42 0.20
N ILE A 89 2.60 -10.40 0.44
CA ILE A 89 3.12 -10.00 1.75
C ILE A 89 2.46 -8.69 2.15
N ALA A 90 1.54 -8.76 3.12
CA ALA A 90 0.65 -7.65 3.44
C ALA A 90 0.98 -7.01 4.78
N LYS A 91 1.72 -5.90 4.74
CA LYS A 91 2.06 -5.08 5.91
C LYS A 91 2.70 -5.91 7.04
N PRO A 92 3.85 -6.56 6.80
CA PRO A 92 4.58 -7.24 7.85
C PRO A 92 4.97 -6.24 8.95
N THR A 93 4.97 -6.69 10.19
CA THR A 93 5.32 -5.87 11.36
C THR A 93 6.54 -6.40 12.12
N GLU A 94 6.98 -7.61 11.82
CA GLU A 94 8.13 -8.28 12.42
C GLU A 94 9.26 -8.44 11.41
N SER A 95 10.50 -8.47 11.91
CA SER A 95 11.70 -8.57 11.08
C SER A 95 11.81 -9.95 10.42
N PHE A 96 12.19 -9.96 9.15
CA PHE A 96 12.49 -11.19 8.42
C PHE A 96 13.85 -11.75 8.82
N THR A 97 13.91 -13.05 9.00
CA THR A 97 15.18 -13.77 9.21
C THR A 97 15.93 -13.92 7.88
N GLU A 98 17.25 -14.15 7.95
CA GLU A 98 18.07 -14.38 6.74
C GLU A 98 17.60 -15.61 5.95
N LYS A 99 17.08 -16.64 6.64
CA LYS A 99 16.55 -17.83 5.96
C LYS A 99 15.25 -17.52 5.21
N GLU A 100 14.37 -16.72 5.77
CA GLU A 100 13.14 -16.31 5.09
C GLU A 100 13.42 -15.43 3.89
N LYS A 101 14.35 -14.47 4.02
CA LYS A 101 14.82 -13.65 2.88
C LYS A 101 15.39 -14.54 1.77
N LEU A 102 16.22 -15.53 2.13
CA LEU A 102 16.79 -16.46 1.17
C LEU A 102 15.71 -17.28 0.44
N VAL A 103 14.69 -17.77 1.16
CA VAL A 103 13.58 -18.53 0.54
C VAL A 103 12.79 -17.65 -0.42
N LEU A 104 12.48 -16.42 -0.02
CA LEU A 104 11.77 -15.46 -0.88
C LEU A 104 12.61 -15.04 -2.09
N ASP A 105 13.91 -14.81 -1.93
CA ASP A 105 14.84 -14.53 -3.02
C ASP A 105 14.88 -15.68 -4.02
N GLN A 106 15.08 -16.91 -3.54
CA GLN A 106 15.09 -18.10 -4.40
C GLN A 106 13.73 -18.34 -5.08
N TYR A 107 12.63 -18.03 -4.42
CA TYR A 107 11.32 -18.08 -5.05
C TYR A 107 11.21 -17.10 -6.23
N ILE A 108 11.65 -15.86 -6.06
CA ILE A 108 11.67 -14.83 -7.11
C ILE A 108 12.61 -15.23 -8.24
N MET A 109 13.83 -15.67 -7.91
CA MET A 109 14.83 -16.09 -8.90
C MET A 109 14.38 -17.29 -9.75
N ASN A 110 13.50 -18.14 -9.22
CA ASN A 110 12.89 -19.25 -9.94
C ASN A 110 11.60 -18.86 -10.70
N GLY A 111 11.31 -17.56 -10.84
CA GLY A 111 10.18 -17.03 -11.61
C GLY A 111 8.90 -16.80 -10.82
N GLY A 112 8.92 -17.00 -9.51
CA GLY A 112 7.83 -16.62 -8.62
C GLY A 112 7.63 -15.11 -8.60
N LYS A 113 6.38 -14.68 -8.41
CA LYS A 113 6.02 -13.26 -8.34
C LYS A 113 5.66 -12.88 -6.92
N THR A 114 6.00 -11.66 -6.52
CA THR A 114 5.67 -11.17 -5.18
C THR A 114 4.94 -9.83 -5.27
N LEU A 115 3.96 -9.65 -4.39
CA LEU A 115 3.30 -8.37 -4.14
C LEU A 115 3.61 -7.96 -2.69
N TRP A 116 4.37 -6.88 -2.54
CA TRP A 116 4.74 -6.33 -1.25
C TRP A 116 3.92 -5.08 -0.94
N MET A 117 3.22 -5.09 0.17
CA MET A 117 2.57 -3.91 0.75
C MET A 117 3.30 -3.60 2.05
N LEU A 118 4.18 -2.59 2.02
CA LEU A 118 5.11 -2.29 3.10
C LEU A 118 4.78 -1.00 3.82
N GLU A 119 5.02 -0.99 5.12
CA GLU A 119 5.08 0.20 5.95
C GLU A 119 6.37 0.17 6.78
N ASN A 120 7.39 0.91 6.34
CA ASN A 120 8.67 1.03 7.04
C ASN A 120 8.64 2.06 8.18
N VAL A 121 7.50 2.70 8.39
CA VAL A 121 7.26 3.62 9.52
C VAL A 121 6.02 3.18 10.24
N GLN A 122 6.15 2.93 11.53
CA GLN A 122 4.99 2.69 12.37
C GLN A 122 4.29 4.01 12.66
N ALA A 123 3.05 4.13 12.19
CA ALA A 123 2.18 5.26 12.42
C ALA A 123 0.76 4.75 12.69
N ASP A 124 0.20 5.11 13.83
CA ASP A 124 -1.09 4.60 14.29
C ASP A 124 -2.15 5.71 14.31
N THR A 125 -3.13 5.57 13.41
CA THR A 125 -4.23 6.52 13.28
C THR A 125 -5.12 6.57 14.53
N ASP A 126 -5.29 5.43 15.22
CA ASP A 126 -6.18 5.35 16.38
C ASP A 126 -5.59 6.15 17.56
N SER A 127 -4.28 6.03 17.80
CA SER A 127 -3.57 6.86 18.77
C SER A 127 -3.66 8.34 18.41
N LEU A 128 -3.53 8.69 17.13
CA LEU A 128 -3.65 10.07 16.67
C LEU A 128 -5.04 10.67 16.98
N PHE A 129 -6.12 9.92 16.73
CA PHE A 129 -7.47 10.40 17.02
C PHE A 129 -7.80 10.43 18.50
N LYS A 130 -7.23 9.51 19.28
CA LYS A 130 -7.46 9.43 20.72
C LYS A 130 -6.73 10.53 21.50
N ASP A 131 -5.44 10.74 21.17
CA ASP A 131 -4.53 11.56 21.96
C ASP A 131 -4.20 12.90 21.28
N GLY A 132 -4.75 13.16 20.08
CA GLY A 132 -4.48 14.35 19.26
C GLY A 132 -3.08 14.35 18.64
N LYS A 133 -2.21 13.43 19.03
CA LYS A 133 -0.84 13.29 18.54
C LYS A 133 -0.38 11.83 18.58
N MET A 134 0.58 11.49 17.73
CA MET A 134 1.24 10.19 17.76
C MET A 134 2.73 10.33 17.46
N LEU A 135 3.52 9.36 17.88
CA LEU A 135 4.91 9.22 17.49
C LEU A 135 5.01 8.26 16.30
N ALA A 136 5.49 8.76 15.16
CA ALA A 136 5.85 7.93 14.03
C ALA A 136 7.33 7.56 14.13
N TYR A 137 7.66 6.27 14.05
CA TYR A 137 9.03 5.79 14.19
C TYR A 137 9.37 4.68 13.18
N PRO A 138 10.66 4.54 12.82
CA PRO A 138 11.11 3.52 11.89
C PRO A 138 10.73 2.12 12.36
N ARG A 139 10.32 1.29 11.42
CA ARG A 139 10.12 -0.15 11.62
C ARG A 139 11.29 -0.89 10.99
N ASP A 140 11.95 -1.72 11.76
CA ASP A 140 13.01 -2.59 11.24
C ASP A 140 12.42 -3.93 10.79
N LEU A 141 12.26 -4.09 9.50
CA LEU A 141 11.81 -5.33 8.87
C LEU A 141 12.97 -6.20 8.40
N ASN A 142 14.22 -5.76 8.54
CA ASN A 142 15.41 -6.43 8.00
C ASN A 142 15.32 -6.73 6.48
N LEU A 143 14.68 -5.83 5.71
CA LEU A 143 14.46 -6.00 4.26
C LEU A 143 15.26 -5.01 3.40
N THR A 144 16.08 -4.16 4.00
CA THR A 144 16.82 -3.11 3.28
C THR A 144 17.77 -3.70 2.24
N ASP A 145 18.59 -4.66 2.62
CA ASP A 145 19.53 -5.37 1.74
C ASP A 145 18.79 -6.20 0.68
N PHE A 146 17.69 -6.84 1.06
CA PHE A 146 16.84 -7.60 0.15
C PHE A 146 16.32 -6.71 -0.99
N PHE A 147 15.66 -5.60 -0.70
CA PHE A 147 15.17 -4.69 -1.75
C PHE A 147 16.29 -3.99 -2.50
N PHE A 148 17.41 -3.70 -1.84
CA PHE A 148 18.57 -3.09 -2.48
C PHE A 148 19.13 -3.98 -3.60
N SER A 149 19.16 -5.31 -3.43
CA SER A 149 19.58 -6.25 -4.46
C SER A 149 18.69 -6.19 -5.71
N TYR A 150 17.41 -5.89 -5.55
CA TYR A 150 16.44 -5.64 -6.64
C TYR A 150 16.46 -4.18 -7.14
N GLY A 151 17.35 -3.34 -6.63
CA GLY A 151 17.47 -1.94 -7.04
C GLY A 151 16.35 -1.04 -6.52
N LEU A 152 15.83 -1.33 -5.36
CA LEU A 152 14.81 -0.55 -4.66
C LEU A 152 15.31 -0.17 -3.26
N ARG A 153 14.94 1.04 -2.81
CA ARG A 153 15.13 1.47 -1.43
C ARG A 153 13.83 2.01 -0.89
N VAL A 154 13.25 1.32 0.08
CA VAL A 154 12.09 1.78 0.84
C VAL A 154 12.59 2.60 2.02
N ASN A 155 12.36 3.90 2.01
CA ASN A 155 12.89 4.80 3.03
C ASN A 155 11.99 4.83 4.27
N VAL A 156 12.60 5.13 5.42
CA VAL A 156 11.91 5.34 6.70
C VAL A 156 11.43 6.80 6.84
N THR A 157 10.86 7.34 5.77
CA THR A 157 10.32 8.70 5.69
C THR A 157 8.84 8.65 5.38
N LEU A 158 8.09 9.61 5.89
CA LEU A 158 6.69 9.80 5.56
C LEU A 158 6.52 10.83 4.45
N ILE A 159 5.58 10.59 3.57
CA ILE A 159 5.18 11.49 2.52
C ILE A 159 4.03 12.36 3.01
N GLN A 160 4.19 13.68 2.89
CA GLN A 160 3.13 14.67 2.99
C GLN A 160 2.85 15.21 1.61
N ASP A 161 1.58 15.24 1.19
CA ASP A 161 1.18 15.73 -0.11
C ASP A 161 0.00 16.70 0.04
N LEU A 162 0.02 17.83 -0.67
CA LEU A 162 -1.12 18.76 -0.69
C LEU A 162 -2.33 18.13 -1.40
N TYR A 163 -2.08 17.23 -2.36
CA TYR A 163 -3.13 16.41 -2.96
C TYR A 163 -3.37 15.19 -2.07
N ALA A 164 -4.24 15.36 -1.09
CA ALA A 164 -4.46 14.39 -0.03
C ALA A 164 -5.95 14.13 0.22
N ALA A 165 -6.23 12.95 0.75
CA ALA A 165 -7.58 12.58 1.15
C ALA A 165 -8.03 13.40 2.37
N LYS A 166 -9.32 13.69 2.41
CA LYS A 166 -9.95 14.36 3.55
C LYS A 166 -10.23 13.36 4.67
N ILE A 167 -10.05 13.83 5.90
CA ILE A 167 -10.48 13.12 7.11
C ILE A 167 -11.41 14.01 7.92
N PRO A 168 -12.38 13.44 8.66
CA PRO A 168 -13.21 14.21 9.58
C PRO A 168 -12.40 14.59 10.81
N LEU A 169 -12.20 15.88 11.04
CA LEU A 169 -11.54 16.43 12.23
C LEU A 169 -12.54 17.23 13.06
N ALA A 170 -12.45 17.10 14.38
CA ALA A 170 -13.20 17.94 15.30
C ALA A 170 -12.61 19.36 15.30
N THR A 171 -13.39 20.33 14.82
CA THR A 171 -12.96 21.74 14.68
C THR A 171 -13.56 22.67 15.74
N GLY A 172 -14.34 22.12 16.66
CA GLY A 172 -14.99 22.87 17.74
C GLY A 172 -16.19 22.14 18.30
N ASN A 173 -16.92 22.80 19.20
CA ASN A 173 -18.18 22.31 19.77
C ASN A 173 -19.31 23.30 19.47
N ILE A 174 -20.47 22.78 19.08
CA ILE A 174 -21.74 23.54 19.10
C ILE A 174 -22.56 23.03 20.29
N GLY A 175 -22.57 23.80 21.36
CA GLY A 175 -23.08 23.33 22.65
C GLY A 175 -22.24 22.16 23.17
N ASN A 176 -22.89 21.02 23.50
CA ASN A 176 -22.21 19.79 23.97
C ASN A 176 -21.89 18.78 22.86
N LYS A 177 -22.03 19.14 21.59
CA LYS A 177 -21.77 18.22 20.45
C LYS A 177 -20.55 18.67 19.68
N PRO A 178 -19.56 17.75 19.44
CA PRO A 178 -18.41 18.07 18.62
C PRO A 178 -18.85 18.34 17.18
N GLN A 179 -18.28 19.39 16.59
CA GLN A 179 -18.46 19.74 15.17
C GLN A 179 -17.31 19.14 14.38
N PHE A 180 -17.61 18.36 13.36
CA PHE A 180 -16.63 17.77 12.47
C PHE A 180 -16.60 18.49 11.12
N GLN A 181 -15.39 18.74 10.62
CA GLN A 181 -15.14 19.21 9.25
C GLN A 181 -14.22 18.24 8.52
N ASN A 182 -14.50 18.04 7.23
CA ASN A 182 -13.64 17.23 6.39
C ASN A 182 -12.47 18.09 5.87
N LEU A 183 -11.29 17.89 6.45
CA LEU A 183 -10.06 18.61 6.11
C LEU A 183 -9.06 17.70 5.40
N ASN A 184 -8.29 18.26 4.47
CA ASN A 184 -7.21 17.53 3.81
C ASN A 184 -6.18 17.08 4.85
N TRP A 185 -5.85 15.78 4.80
CA TRP A 185 -4.86 15.19 5.69
C TRP A 185 -3.60 14.82 4.91
N PHE A 186 -2.58 15.65 4.97
CA PHE A 186 -1.38 15.55 4.12
C PHE A 186 -0.64 14.21 4.20
N TYR A 187 -0.75 13.49 5.30
CA TYR A 187 -0.19 12.14 5.46
C TYR A 187 -1.02 11.02 4.80
N HIS A 188 -2.13 11.37 4.15
CA HIS A 188 -2.91 10.46 3.31
C HIS A 188 -2.88 10.91 1.83
N PRO A 189 -1.70 10.86 1.17
CA PRO A 189 -1.59 11.26 -0.22
C PRO A 189 -2.53 10.48 -1.12
N LEU A 190 -3.08 11.18 -2.11
CA LEU A 190 -3.79 10.61 -3.24
C LEU A 190 -2.81 10.46 -4.39
N VAL A 191 -2.29 9.24 -4.58
CA VAL A 191 -1.30 8.97 -5.63
C VAL A 191 -1.97 8.68 -6.95
N SER A 192 -1.42 9.25 -8.02
CA SER A 192 -1.97 9.14 -9.37
C SER A 192 -1.28 8.04 -10.17
N GLY A 193 -2.04 7.40 -11.04
CA GLY A 193 -1.55 6.38 -11.95
C GLY A 193 -0.70 6.93 -13.09
N ASN A 194 0.28 6.15 -13.51
CA ASN A 194 1.05 6.43 -14.73
C ASN A 194 0.14 6.25 -15.95
N GLN A 195 -0.14 7.34 -16.67
CA GLN A 195 -1.07 7.37 -17.79
C GLN A 195 -0.55 6.63 -19.05
N THR A 196 0.72 6.31 -19.10
CA THR A 196 1.33 5.58 -20.23
C THR A 196 1.38 4.07 -20.01
N HIS A 197 1.09 3.59 -18.80
CA HIS A 197 1.19 2.19 -18.47
C HIS A 197 -0.19 1.51 -18.37
N ALA A 198 -0.36 0.37 -19.03
CA ALA A 198 -1.66 -0.32 -19.12
C ALA A 198 -2.29 -0.68 -17.75
N ILE A 199 -1.48 -0.96 -16.73
CA ILE A 199 -1.97 -1.32 -15.39
C ILE A 199 -2.57 -0.11 -14.67
N SER A 200 -1.98 1.07 -14.83
CA SER A 200 -2.30 2.26 -14.03
C SER A 200 -2.94 3.39 -14.83
N LYS A 201 -3.11 3.19 -16.13
CA LYS A 201 -3.83 4.13 -16.99
C LYS A 201 -5.31 4.20 -16.58
N ASN A 202 -5.83 5.40 -16.47
CA ASN A 202 -7.26 5.68 -16.18
C ASN A 202 -7.78 5.13 -14.85
N ILE A 203 -6.91 4.77 -13.89
CA ILE A 203 -7.37 4.46 -12.53
C ILE A 203 -7.60 5.74 -11.73
N ALA A 204 -8.60 5.72 -10.87
CA ALA A 204 -8.82 6.79 -9.91
C ALA A 204 -7.62 6.92 -8.96
N PRO A 205 -7.35 8.13 -8.41
CA PRO A 205 -6.28 8.31 -7.44
C PRO A 205 -6.43 7.37 -6.24
N VAL A 206 -5.33 6.75 -5.86
CA VAL A 206 -5.29 5.77 -4.77
C VAL A 206 -4.87 6.46 -3.47
N ARG A 207 -5.69 6.33 -2.44
CA ARG A 207 -5.36 6.85 -1.11
C ARG A 207 -4.38 5.91 -0.41
N LEU A 208 -3.21 6.40 -0.10
CA LEU A 208 -2.25 5.73 0.77
C LEU A 208 -2.28 6.38 2.16
N ARG A 209 -2.15 5.58 3.22
CA ARG A 209 -2.05 6.08 4.58
C ARG A 209 -0.60 6.02 5.03
N PHE A 210 -0.04 7.16 5.49
CA PHE A 210 1.34 7.22 5.97
C PHE A 210 2.36 6.60 5.01
N ALA A 211 2.23 6.96 3.72
CA ALA A 211 3.07 6.39 2.66
C ALA A 211 4.55 6.66 2.90
N ASN A 212 5.38 5.66 2.59
CA ASN A 212 6.83 5.78 2.58
C ASN A 212 7.34 6.08 1.16
N GLN A 213 8.47 6.76 1.09
CA GLN A 213 9.15 6.98 -0.19
C GLN A 213 9.85 5.69 -0.64
N ILE A 214 9.73 5.40 -1.93
CA ILE A 214 10.51 4.35 -2.61
C ILE A 214 11.43 5.03 -3.62
N ASP A 215 12.74 4.78 -3.51
CA ASP A 215 13.73 5.18 -4.51
C ASP A 215 14.05 4.00 -5.43
N THR A 216 14.21 4.28 -6.72
CA THR A 216 14.74 3.32 -7.69
C THR A 216 16.24 3.55 -7.84
N LEU A 217 17.02 2.49 -7.70
CA LEU A 217 18.48 2.52 -7.82
C LEU A 217 18.89 2.04 -9.21
N GLN A 218 19.98 2.56 -9.72
CA GLN A 218 20.52 2.14 -11.02
C GLN A 218 21.12 0.72 -10.90
N ASN A 219 20.57 -0.21 -11.65
CA ASN A 219 21.09 -1.55 -11.90
C ASN A 219 20.51 -2.07 -13.22
N SER A 220 20.85 -3.32 -13.59
CA SER A 220 20.38 -3.96 -14.83
C SER A 220 18.89 -4.35 -14.84
N LEU A 221 18.21 -4.30 -13.70
CA LEU A 221 16.80 -4.69 -13.60
C LEU A 221 15.90 -3.54 -14.06
N GLN A 222 14.89 -3.88 -14.87
CA GLN A 222 13.88 -2.92 -15.30
C GLN A 222 12.93 -2.58 -14.14
N LYS A 223 12.67 -1.30 -13.95
CA LYS A 223 11.73 -0.79 -12.95
C LYS A 223 10.70 0.10 -13.63
N THR A 224 9.45 -0.07 -13.23
CA THR A 224 8.35 0.74 -13.74
C THR A 224 7.60 1.36 -12.58
N VAL A 225 7.55 2.69 -12.53
CA VAL A 225 6.76 3.42 -11.55
C VAL A 225 5.31 3.46 -12.02
N LEU A 226 4.41 2.85 -11.27
CA LEU A 226 2.98 2.76 -11.60
C LEU A 226 2.15 3.87 -10.94
N LEU A 227 2.53 4.29 -9.73
CA LEU A 227 1.83 5.29 -8.94
C LEU A 227 2.83 6.34 -8.46
N MET A 228 2.43 7.61 -8.49
CA MET A 228 3.25 8.73 -8.05
C MET A 228 2.45 9.71 -7.19
N SER A 229 3.12 10.30 -6.20
CA SER A 229 2.62 11.47 -5.47
C SER A 229 2.59 12.71 -6.37
N SER A 230 1.92 13.77 -5.93
CA SER A 230 1.91 15.03 -6.68
C SER A 230 3.28 15.74 -6.64
N MET A 231 3.44 16.79 -7.46
CA MET A 231 4.62 17.65 -7.42
C MET A 231 4.72 18.50 -6.14
N LEU A 232 3.61 18.60 -5.40
CA LEU A 232 3.52 19.36 -4.14
C LEU A 232 3.73 18.48 -2.92
N THR A 233 4.74 17.62 -3.00
CA THR A 233 5.06 16.61 -1.99
C THR A 233 6.26 17.03 -1.14
N ARG A 234 6.13 16.84 0.18
CA ARG A 234 7.20 17.01 1.15
C ARG A 234 7.51 15.69 1.86
N LYS A 235 8.77 15.47 2.21
CA LYS A 235 9.24 14.31 2.97
C LYS A 235 9.45 14.68 4.43
N THR A 236 9.00 13.84 5.34
CA THR A 236 9.25 13.97 6.78
C THR A 236 10.07 12.78 7.25
N GLY A 237 11.25 13.04 7.78
CA GLY A 237 12.08 12.01 8.40
C GLY A 237 11.44 11.47 9.68
N THR A 238 11.79 10.25 10.07
CA THR A 238 11.36 9.63 11.33
C THR A 238 12.57 9.34 12.22
N PRO A 239 12.43 9.37 13.55
CA PRO A 239 11.18 9.55 14.31
C PRO A 239 10.62 10.98 14.24
N ALA A 240 9.27 11.09 14.21
CA ALA A 240 8.57 12.38 14.16
C ALA A 240 7.27 12.34 14.96
N ILE A 241 6.95 13.47 15.62
CA ILE A 241 5.63 13.65 16.24
C ILE A 241 4.67 14.17 15.17
N ILE A 242 3.58 13.47 14.98
CA ILE A 242 2.47 13.88 14.11
C ILE A 242 1.32 14.32 15.02
N ALA A 243 0.82 15.54 14.83
CA ALA A 243 -0.28 16.08 15.60
C ALA A 243 -1.40 16.56 14.67
N LEU A 244 -2.65 16.43 15.12
CA LEU A 244 -3.81 16.92 14.35
C LEU A 244 -3.77 18.44 14.19
N GLU A 245 -3.31 19.17 15.19
CA GLU A 245 -3.20 20.63 15.16
C GLU A 245 -2.23 21.15 14.08
N LEU A 246 -1.12 20.44 13.83
CA LEU A 246 -0.14 20.84 12.81
C LEU A 246 -0.73 20.84 11.40
N SER A 247 -1.73 20.03 11.14
CA SER A 247 -2.41 20.02 9.83
C SER A 247 -3.33 21.22 9.64
N LEU A 248 -3.85 21.80 10.73
CA LEU A 248 -4.71 22.99 10.73
C LEU A 248 -3.90 24.28 10.50
N ILE A 249 -2.70 24.37 11.08
CA ILE A 249 -1.84 25.55 10.99
C ILE A 249 -1.28 25.71 9.58
N HIS A 250 -0.94 24.62 8.89
CA HIS A 250 -0.42 24.66 7.52
C HIS A 250 -1.47 25.00 6.45
N ILE A 251 -2.75 24.98 6.78
CA ILE A 251 -3.84 25.41 5.89
C ILE A 251 -3.94 26.95 5.87
N SER A 252 -3.52 27.63 6.93
CA SER A 252 -3.67 29.08 7.10
C SER A 252 -2.49 29.92 6.60
N GLU A 253 -1.31 29.33 6.35
CA GLU A 253 -0.15 30.07 5.84
C GLU A 253 0.49 29.36 4.62
N PRO A 254 0.25 29.87 3.39
CA PRO A 254 1.10 29.49 2.27
C PRO A 254 2.50 30.06 2.54
N THR A 255 3.47 29.19 2.86
CA THR A 255 4.88 29.56 2.94
C THR A 255 5.31 30.15 1.61
N ARG A 256 5.44 31.50 1.52
CA ARG A 256 6.24 32.16 0.51
C ARG A 256 7.67 31.66 0.70
N GLN A 257 8.15 30.80 -0.15
CA GLN A 257 9.57 30.68 -0.38
C GLN A 257 9.98 31.92 -1.18
N GLU A 258 10.65 32.84 -0.50
CA GLU A 258 11.41 33.88 -1.19
C GLU A 258 12.59 33.22 -1.90
N ALA A 259 12.79 33.70 -3.13
CA ALA A 259 13.84 33.27 -4.06
C ALA A 259 15.27 33.54 -3.54
#